data_b2389048770008aa02f229d588d05240
#
_entry.id   b2389048770008aa02f229d588d05240
#
_cell.length_a   1.000
_cell.length_b   1.000
_cell.length_c   1.000
_cell.angle_alpha   90.00
_cell.angle_beta   90.00
_cell.angle_gamma   90.00
#
_symmetry.space_group_name_H-M   'P 1'
#
loop_
_entity.id
_entity.type
_entity.pdbx_description
1 polymer ?
#
loop_
_entity_poly.entity_id
_entity_poly.type
_entity_poly.pdbx_seq_one_letter_code
_entity_poly.pdbx_strand_id
1 'polypeptide(L)'
;MTSSIREWLNLSVRWFHVFAAIMWVGQTYYFTWLDGQFNRLEKKAAGDETPPQVWMVHSGGFYAVAKQKSLGVLPEQVRWFRWEALMTWLSGMVLLFLVYYSSSGLIDTDVANISQAAGIAIGLTVLLGAWLIYDSAARSPLGKSEAAFATFSLIMIAAISFGLMHLLSGRAAYMEIGAMLGTIMTANVWFRILPSQRKMIATAAAGAQFDASLGAQAKLRSKHNTFMAVPVVFIMISNHFPVATYGNTYACEILVALVLIGWGAAKIIREA
;
A
#
# COMPACT_ATOMS: atom_id res chain seq x y z
N MET A 1 -18.46 21.42 17.48
CA MET A 1 -17.13 21.07 18.00
C MET A 1 -16.30 22.35 18.02
N THR A 2 -15.68 22.71 19.14
CA THR A 2 -14.84 23.91 19.21
C THR A 2 -13.60 23.73 18.32
N SER A 3 -13.03 24.86 17.83
CA SER A 3 -11.80 24.85 17.00
C SER A 3 -10.66 24.09 17.68
N SER A 4 -10.47 24.30 18.98
CA SER A 4 -9.44 23.62 19.78
C SER A 4 -9.62 22.09 19.83
N ILE A 5 -10.84 21.59 20.04
CA ILE A 5 -11.11 20.13 20.05
C ILE A 5 -10.81 19.52 18.68
N ARG A 6 -11.18 20.20 17.59
CA ARG A 6 -10.90 19.72 16.24
C ARG A 6 -9.41 19.66 15.95
N GLU A 7 -8.66 20.64 16.42
CA GLU A 7 -7.21 20.69 16.24
C GLU A 7 -6.50 19.57 17.01
N TRP A 8 -6.86 19.36 18.27
CA TRP A 8 -6.34 18.24 19.06
C TRP A 8 -6.68 16.88 18.47
N LEU A 9 -7.91 16.71 17.99
CA LEU A 9 -8.31 15.45 17.33
C LEU A 9 -7.51 15.21 16.05
N ASN A 10 -7.35 16.25 15.21
CA ASN A 10 -6.54 16.17 14.00
C ASN A 10 -5.08 15.79 14.33
N LEU A 11 -4.47 16.45 15.31
CA LEU A 11 -3.10 16.16 15.74
C LEU A 11 -2.95 14.73 16.24
N SER A 12 -3.84 14.30 17.13
CA SER A 12 -3.76 12.96 17.73
C SER A 12 -3.97 11.85 16.70
N VAL A 13 -4.96 12.00 15.81
CA VAL A 13 -5.21 11.01 14.76
C VAL A 13 -4.08 11.01 13.73
N ARG A 14 -3.52 12.17 13.40
CA ARG A 14 -2.36 12.27 12.49
C ARG A 14 -1.12 11.61 13.07
N TRP A 15 -0.84 11.84 14.35
CA TRP A 15 0.26 11.17 15.04
C TRP A 15 0.09 9.66 15.02
N PHE A 16 -1.09 9.16 15.38
CA PHE A 16 -1.41 7.73 15.31
C PHE A 16 -1.27 7.16 13.89
N HIS A 17 -1.78 7.90 12.88
CA HIS A 17 -1.69 7.51 11.47
C HIS A 17 -0.24 7.37 11.01
N VAL A 18 0.60 8.36 11.31
CA VAL A 18 2.03 8.34 10.96
C VAL A 18 2.73 7.16 11.64
N PHE A 19 2.47 6.92 12.93
CA PHE A 19 3.05 5.80 13.66
C PHE A 19 2.64 4.45 13.04
N ALA A 20 1.35 4.23 12.78
CA ALA A 20 0.85 3.02 12.15
C ALA A 20 1.43 2.83 10.73
N ALA A 21 1.56 3.93 9.96
CA ALA A 21 2.14 3.91 8.62
C ALA A 21 3.63 3.53 8.65
N ILE A 22 4.42 4.08 9.59
CA ILE A 22 5.83 3.71 9.78
C ILE A 22 5.96 2.22 10.07
N MET A 23 5.13 1.68 10.97
CA MET A 23 5.12 0.25 11.28
C MET A 23 4.80 -0.58 10.04
N TRP A 24 3.78 -0.21 9.26
CA TRP A 24 3.40 -0.95 8.06
C TRP A 24 4.45 -0.88 6.96
N VAL A 25 4.95 0.31 6.65
CA VAL A 25 6.00 0.51 5.63
C VAL A 25 7.28 -0.21 6.05
N GLY A 26 7.69 -0.10 7.31
CA GLY A 26 8.87 -0.79 7.85
C GLY A 26 8.78 -2.30 7.68
N GLN A 27 7.64 -2.91 8.03
CA GLN A 27 7.42 -4.35 7.82
C GLN A 27 7.43 -4.72 6.33
N THR A 28 6.82 -3.91 5.47
CA THR A 28 6.78 -4.16 4.03
C THR A 28 8.19 -4.27 3.45
N TYR A 29 9.07 -3.33 3.80
CA TYR A 29 10.45 -3.33 3.31
C TYR A 29 11.34 -4.35 4.00
N TYR A 30 11.14 -4.61 5.30
CA TYR A 30 11.84 -5.67 6.01
C TYR A 30 11.60 -7.04 5.36
N PHE A 31 10.33 -7.40 5.12
CA PHE A 31 10.01 -8.67 4.46
C PHE A 31 10.40 -8.71 2.99
N THR A 32 10.41 -7.56 2.30
CA THR A 32 10.92 -7.46 0.94
C THR A 32 12.42 -7.77 0.87
N TRP A 33 13.21 -7.18 1.76
CA TRP A 33 14.63 -7.45 1.91
C TRP A 33 14.87 -8.92 2.29
N LEU A 34 14.16 -9.42 3.29
CA LEU A 34 14.30 -10.79 3.78
C LEU A 34 14.00 -11.82 2.67
N ASP A 35 12.92 -11.62 1.88
CA ASP A 35 12.60 -12.48 0.74
C ASP A 35 13.69 -12.40 -0.35
N GLY A 36 14.31 -11.24 -0.54
CA GLY A 36 15.48 -11.06 -1.41
C GLY A 36 16.68 -11.91 -0.95
N GLN A 37 17.00 -11.91 0.35
CA GLN A 37 18.08 -12.73 0.91
C GLN A 37 17.81 -14.23 0.70
N PHE A 38 16.58 -14.68 0.97
CA PHE A 38 16.19 -16.08 0.72
C PHE A 38 16.31 -16.47 -0.74
N ASN A 39 15.88 -15.64 -1.67
CA ASN A 39 16.02 -15.90 -3.10
C ASN A 39 17.49 -16.05 -3.53
N ARG A 40 18.40 -15.28 -2.91
CA ARG A 40 19.87 -15.41 -3.16
C ARG A 40 20.43 -16.70 -2.59
N LEU A 41 20.05 -17.05 -1.35
CA LEU A 41 20.49 -18.28 -0.70
C LEU A 41 19.96 -19.53 -1.43
N GLU A 42 18.70 -19.55 -1.83
CA GLU A 42 18.09 -20.64 -2.60
C GLU A 42 18.81 -20.87 -3.95
N LYS A 43 19.24 -19.80 -4.62
CA LYS A 43 20.04 -19.91 -5.86
C LYS A 43 21.45 -20.49 -5.62
N LYS A 44 22.07 -20.21 -4.47
CA LYS A 44 23.40 -20.70 -4.11
C LYS A 44 23.36 -22.14 -3.61
N ALA A 45 22.31 -22.55 -2.91
CA ALA A 45 22.13 -23.85 -2.29
C ALA A 45 21.46 -24.88 -3.22
N ALA A 46 21.58 -24.74 -4.55
CA ALA A 46 21.00 -25.68 -5.49
C ALA A 46 21.58 -27.10 -5.25
N GLY A 47 20.78 -27.97 -4.58
CA GLY A 47 21.17 -29.34 -4.21
C GLY A 47 21.31 -29.60 -2.71
N ASP A 48 21.21 -28.60 -1.84
CA ASP A 48 21.21 -28.78 -0.38
C ASP A 48 19.75 -28.80 0.14
N GLU A 49 19.40 -29.83 0.90
CA GLU A 49 18.06 -29.99 1.50
C GLU A 49 17.86 -29.15 2.77
N THR A 50 18.93 -28.57 3.31
CA THR A 50 18.86 -27.75 4.53
C THR A 50 18.16 -26.44 4.25
N PRO A 51 17.07 -26.09 4.97
CA PRO A 51 16.40 -24.79 4.78
C PRO A 51 17.37 -23.64 4.99
N PRO A 52 17.48 -22.71 4.01
CA PRO A 52 18.38 -21.58 4.15
C PRO A 52 17.96 -20.71 5.34
N GLN A 53 18.95 -20.19 6.08
CA GLN A 53 18.74 -19.30 7.22
C GLN A 53 19.36 -17.94 6.93
N VAL A 54 18.63 -16.89 7.27
CA VAL A 54 19.13 -15.50 7.29
C VAL A 54 19.43 -15.13 8.74
N TRP A 55 20.68 -14.83 9.03
CA TRP A 55 21.13 -14.42 10.34
C TRP A 55 21.17 -12.91 10.45
N MET A 56 20.69 -12.40 11.58
CA MET A 56 20.63 -10.96 11.89
C MET A 56 21.09 -10.72 13.32
N VAL A 57 21.63 -9.55 13.55
CA VAL A 57 21.93 -9.02 14.89
C VAL A 57 21.03 -7.83 15.17
N HIS A 58 20.32 -7.84 16.30
CA HIS A 58 19.52 -6.69 16.75
C HIS A 58 19.38 -6.72 18.26
N SER A 59 19.41 -5.53 18.90
CA SER A 59 19.23 -5.37 20.36
C SER A 59 20.09 -6.31 21.21
N GLY A 60 21.34 -6.57 20.78
CA GLY A 60 22.27 -7.45 21.52
C GLY A 60 22.01 -8.94 21.37
N GLY A 61 21.09 -9.36 20.51
CA GLY A 61 20.78 -10.78 20.21
C GLY A 61 21.06 -11.17 18.76
N PHE A 62 21.26 -12.48 18.57
CA PHE A 62 21.36 -13.09 17.23
C PHE A 62 20.02 -13.72 16.90
N TYR A 63 19.51 -13.41 15.71
CA TYR A 63 18.24 -13.92 15.20
C TYR A 63 18.50 -14.72 13.92
N ALA A 64 18.02 -15.99 13.91
CA ALA A 64 18.02 -16.83 12.73
C ALA A 64 16.59 -16.98 12.20
N VAL A 65 16.35 -16.59 10.96
CA VAL A 65 15.07 -16.76 10.30
C VAL A 65 15.23 -17.82 9.22
N ALA A 66 14.39 -18.85 9.27
CA ALA A 66 14.32 -19.90 8.24
C ALA A 66 12.99 -19.78 7.48
N LYS A 67 13.02 -19.90 6.16
CA LYS A 67 11.83 -19.94 5.31
C LYS A 67 11.47 -21.39 5.00
N GLN A 68 10.37 -21.85 5.54
CA GLN A 68 9.86 -23.19 5.30
C GLN A 68 9.00 -23.23 4.03
N LYS A 69 9.26 -24.18 3.13
CA LYS A 69 8.43 -24.41 1.92
C LYS A 69 7.17 -25.22 2.23
N SER A 70 7.26 -26.08 3.23
CA SER A 70 6.12 -26.84 3.77
C SER A 70 6.26 -26.92 5.27
N LEU A 71 5.14 -26.97 6.00
CA LEU A 71 5.14 -27.14 7.44
C LEU A 71 4.74 -28.58 7.75
N GLY A 72 5.69 -29.36 8.31
CA GLY A 72 5.39 -30.70 8.84
C GLY A 72 4.55 -30.63 10.12
N VAL A 73 4.82 -29.64 10.97
CA VAL A 73 4.06 -29.34 12.18
C VAL A 73 3.80 -27.84 12.23
N LEU A 74 2.54 -27.45 12.43
CA LEU A 74 2.17 -26.06 12.60
C LEU A 74 2.63 -25.56 13.99
N PRO A 75 3.27 -24.37 14.06
CA PRO A 75 3.57 -23.76 15.35
C PRO A 75 2.27 -23.35 16.05
N GLU A 76 2.26 -23.42 17.40
CA GLU A 76 1.11 -23.02 18.21
C GLU A 76 0.66 -21.58 17.96
N GLN A 77 1.60 -20.70 17.63
CA GLN A 77 1.32 -19.29 17.37
C GLN A 77 1.92 -18.83 16.05
N VAL A 78 1.06 -18.24 15.22
CA VAL A 78 1.45 -17.59 13.96
C VAL A 78 1.16 -16.10 14.08
N ARG A 79 2.19 -15.27 13.95
CA ARG A 79 2.03 -13.81 13.94
C ARG A 79 1.44 -13.35 12.61
N TRP A 80 0.35 -12.60 12.66
CA TRP A 80 -0.32 -12.00 11.52
C TRP A 80 0.01 -10.52 11.43
N PHE A 81 0.62 -10.09 10.34
CA PHE A 81 0.93 -8.70 10.04
C PHE A 81 -0.23 -8.07 9.26
N ARG A 82 -1.27 -7.66 9.97
CA ARG A 82 -2.52 -7.15 9.38
C ARG A 82 -3.06 -5.90 10.04
N TRP A 83 -2.79 -5.73 11.33
CA TRP A 83 -3.35 -4.64 12.10
C TRP A 83 -2.72 -3.31 11.72
N GLU A 84 -1.46 -3.30 11.40
CA GLU A 84 -0.70 -2.14 10.97
C GLU A 84 -1.32 -1.53 9.70
N ALA A 85 -1.69 -2.35 8.71
CA ALA A 85 -2.38 -1.93 7.51
C ALA A 85 -3.78 -1.36 7.82
N LEU A 86 -4.56 -2.07 8.65
CA LEU A 86 -5.91 -1.64 9.00
C LEU A 86 -5.90 -0.33 9.80
N MET A 87 -5.04 -0.20 10.80
CA MET A 87 -4.95 1.00 11.63
C MET A 87 -4.48 2.21 10.83
N THR A 88 -3.53 2.02 9.91
CA THR A 88 -3.13 3.08 8.96
C THR A 88 -4.31 3.51 8.10
N TRP A 89 -5.07 2.59 7.54
CA TRP A 89 -6.20 2.92 6.69
C TRP A 89 -7.33 3.59 7.47
N LEU A 90 -7.74 3.04 8.61
CA LEU A 90 -8.81 3.63 9.44
C LEU A 90 -8.47 5.04 9.88
N SER A 91 -7.27 5.26 10.39
CA SER A 91 -6.84 6.61 10.79
C SER A 91 -6.72 7.56 9.61
N GLY A 92 -6.30 7.07 8.44
CA GLY A 92 -6.28 7.82 7.19
C GLY A 92 -7.69 8.24 6.75
N MET A 93 -8.69 7.36 6.84
CA MET A 93 -10.09 7.67 6.55
C MET A 93 -10.66 8.72 7.52
N VAL A 94 -10.32 8.62 8.82
CA VAL A 94 -10.71 9.64 9.81
C VAL A 94 -10.07 10.99 9.46
N LEU A 95 -8.79 11.02 9.06
CA LEU A 95 -8.13 12.26 8.63
C LEU A 95 -8.74 12.83 7.36
N LEU A 96 -9.05 11.99 6.38
CA LEU A 96 -9.71 12.41 5.14
C LEU A 96 -11.06 13.10 5.45
N PHE A 97 -11.84 12.48 6.34
CA PHE A 97 -13.09 13.08 6.81
C PHE A 97 -12.85 14.41 7.54
N LEU A 98 -11.98 14.44 8.55
CA LEU A 98 -11.75 15.63 9.39
C LEU A 98 -11.15 16.80 8.61
N VAL A 99 -10.23 16.53 7.68
CA VAL A 99 -9.45 17.57 6.99
C VAL A 99 -10.14 18.05 5.71
N TYR A 100 -10.85 17.17 5.00
CA TYR A 100 -11.44 17.48 3.70
C TYR A 100 -12.95 17.37 3.67
N TYR A 101 -13.55 16.25 4.09
CA TYR A 101 -14.98 16.03 3.92
C TYR A 101 -15.86 16.84 4.87
N SER A 102 -15.34 17.17 6.06
CA SER A 102 -16.04 18.03 7.05
C SER A 102 -15.55 19.47 7.06
N SER A 103 -14.77 19.88 6.05
CA SER A 103 -14.23 21.25 5.93
C SER A 103 -14.38 21.78 4.50
N SER A 104 -14.08 23.07 4.30
CA SER A 104 -14.05 23.69 2.97
C SER A 104 -12.82 23.35 2.12
N GLY A 105 -11.92 22.49 2.61
CA GLY A 105 -10.67 22.19 1.91
C GLY A 105 -10.79 21.17 0.76
N LEU A 106 -11.97 20.56 0.56
CA LEU A 106 -12.19 19.59 -0.51
C LEU A 106 -12.38 20.25 -1.87
N ILE A 107 -13.19 21.29 -1.94
CA ILE A 107 -13.59 21.98 -3.17
C ILE A 107 -12.85 23.32 -3.27
N ASP A 108 -12.45 23.64 -4.48
CA ASP A 108 -11.97 24.95 -4.89
C ASP A 108 -12.87 25.43 -6.02
N THR A 109 -13.60 26.52 -5.79
CA THR A 109 -14.56 27.07 -6.75
C THR A 109 -13.90 27.64 -8.00
N ASP A 110 -12.61 27.97 -7.94
CA ASP A 110 -11.83 28.40 -9.09
C ASP A 110 -11.45 27.20 -10.00
N VAL A 111 -11.48 25.99 -9.46
CA VAL A 111 -11.26 24.73 -10.23
C VAL A 111 -12.57 24.19 -10.77
N ALA A 112 -13.58 24.00 -9.91
CA ALA A 112 -14.87 23.47 -10.34
C ALA A 112 -16.00 23.92 -9.41
N ASN A 113 -17.11 24.34 -10.01
CA ASN A 113 -18.31 24.73 -9.26
C ASN A 113 -19.19 23.49 -8.98
N ILE A 114 -18.74 22.65 -8.04
CA ILE A 114 -19.49 21.47 -7.58
C ILE A 114 -19.79 21.58 -6.09
N SER A 115 -20.83 20.88 -5.65
CA SER A 115 -21.17 20.85 -4.22
C SER A 115 -20.20 20.01 -3.41
N GLN A 116 -20.05 20.31 -2.12
CA GLN A 116 -19.27 19.50 -1.17
C GLN A 116 -19.72 18.04 -1.19
N ALA A 117 -21.04 17.78 -1.25
CA ALA A 117 -21.57 16.41 -1.33
C ALA A 117 -21.15 15.67 -2.61
N ALA A 118 -21.14 16.38 -3.75
CA ALA A 118 -20.64 15.81 -5.01
C ALA A 118 -19.16 15.48 -4.92
N GLY A 119 -18.32 16.36 -4.36
CA GLY A 119 -16.91 16.10 -4.14
C GLY A 119 -16.65 14.89 -3.26
N ILE A 120 -17.40 14.73 -2.17
CA ILE A 120 -17.32 13.55 -1.29
C ILE A 120 -17.71 12.28 -2.07
N ALA A 121 -18.80 12.31 -2.84
CA ALA A 121 -19.25 11.18 -3.64
C ALA A 121 -18.20 10.77 -4.68
N ILE A 122 -17.55 11.73 -5.34
CA ILE A 122 -16.44 11.50 -6.27
C ILE A 122 -15.28 10.82 -5.54
N GLY A 123 -14.82 11.37 -4.41
CA GLY A 123 -13.74 10.80 -3.62
C GLY A 123 -14.02 9.35 -3.22
N LEU A 124 -15.18 9.07 -2.61
CA LEU A 124 -15.56 7.71 -2.21
C LEU A 124 -15.68 6.76 -3.41
N THR A 125 -16.18 7.24 -4.55
CA THR A 125 -16.27 6.46 -5.78
C THR A 125 -14.87 6.09 -6.29
N VAL A 126 -13.92 7.02 -6.23
CA VAL A 126 -12.52 6.76 -6.60
C VAL A 126 -11.89 5.74 -5.68
N LEU A 127 -12.06 5.84 -4.36
CA LEU A 127 -11.49 4.88 -3.40
C LEU A 127 -11.97 3.45 -3.66
N LEU A 128 -13.28 3.27 -3.83
CA LEU A 128 -13.89 1.95 -4.03
C LEU A 128 -13.72 1.45 -5.47
N GLY A 129 -13.98 2.31 -6.44
CA GLY A 129 -13.93 1.97 -7.87
C GLY A 129 -12.52 1.62 -8.32
N ALA A 130 -11.51 2.38 -7.90
CA ALA A 130 -10.13 2.10 -8.25
C ALA A 130 -9.67 0.74 -7.71
N TRP A 131 -10.08 0.35 -6.50
CA TRP A 131 -9.78 -1.00 -5.99
C TRP A 131 -10.44 -2.09 -6.83
N LEU A 132 -11.72 -1.94 -7.19
CA LEU A 132 -12.44 -2.92 -8.00
C LEU A 132 -11.80 -3.06 -9.39
N ILE A 133 -11.44 -1.95 -10.03
CA ILE A 133 -10.77 -1.93 -11.33
C ILE A 133 -9.39 -2.59 -11.24
N TYR A 134 -8.58 -2.18 -10.26
CA TYR A 134 -7.26 -2.74 -10.00
C TYR A 134 -7.33 -4.25 -9.73
N ASP A 135 -8.23 -4.69 -8.85
CA ASP A 135 -8.35 -6.10 -8.48
C ASP A 135 -8.81 -6.97 -9.66
N SER A 136 -9.75 -6.47 -10.45
CA SER A 136 -10.22 -7.13 -11.67
C SER A 136 -9.11 -7.24 -12.72
N ALA A 137 -8.35 -6.16 -12.96
CA ALA A 137 -7.20 -6.16 -13.85
C ALA A 137 -6.11 -7.13 -13.41
N ALA A 138 -5.77 -7.13 -12.10
CA ALA A 138 -4.75 -8.02 -11.55
C ALA A 138 -5.13 -9.51 -11.57
N ARG A 139 -6.42 -9.82 -11.67
CA ARG A 139 -6.95 -11.20 -11.80
C ARG A 139 -7.16 -11.62 -13.26
N SER A 140 -7.11 -10.69 -14.18
CA SER A 140 -7.25 -10.93 -15.62
C SER A 140 -5.93 -11.38 -16.25
N PRO A 141 -5.91 -11.75 -17.55
CA PRO A 141 -4.66 -11.98 -18.29
C PRO A 141 -3.65 -10.83 -18.23
N LEU A 142 -4.13 -9.58 -18.08
CA LEU A 142 -3.29 -8.40 -17.91
C LEU A 142 -2.35 -8.51 -16.71
N GLY A 143 -2.82 -9.08 -15.59
CA GLY A 143 -2.02 -9.30 -14.37
C GLY A 143 -0.91 -10.34 -14.52
N LYS A 144 -0.88 -11.10 -15.62
CA LYS A 144 0.19 -12.07 -15.91
C LYS A 144 1.45 -11.43 -16.47
N SER A 145 1.33 -10.23 -17.06
CA SER A 145 2.46 -9.44 -17.58
C SER A 145 2.76 -8.26 -16.65
N GLU A 146 3.92 -8.28 -16.01
CA GLU A 146 4.32 -7.18 -15.12
C GLU A 146 4.36 -5.83 -15.84
N ALA A 147 4.91 -5.79 -17.05
CA ALA A 147 4.99 -4.56 -17.84
C ALA A 147 3.61 -4.02 -18.23
N ALA A 148 2.73 -4.90 -18.75
CA ALA A 148 1.38 -4.50 -19.13
C ALA A 148 0.57 -4.03 -17.91
N PHE A 149 0.69 -4.71 -16.78
CA PHE A 149 0.01 -4.32 -15.55
C PHE A 149 0.55 -3.00 -14.97
N ALA A 150 1.85 -2.78 -15.01
CA ALA A 150 2.47 -1.53 -14.59
C ALA A 150 2.01 -0.36 -15.49
N THR A 151 2.02 -0.53 -16.81
CA THR A 151 1.52 0.47 -17.76
C THR A 151 0.05 0.79 -17.52
N PHE A 152 -0.80 -0.22 -17.37
CA PHE A 152 -2.20 -0.03 -17.01
C PHE A 152 -2.37 0.75 -15.71
N SER A 153 -1.63 0.38 -14.65
CA SER A 153 -1.69 1.04 -13.36
C SER A 153 -1.26 2.50 -13.45
N LEU A 154 -0.22 2.81 -14.23
CA LEU A 154 0.24 4.17 -14.46
C LEU A 154 -0.81 5.01 -15.19
N ILE A 155 -1.42 4.47 -16.25
CA ILE A 155 -2.49 5.13 -16.99
C ILE A 155 -3.70 5.38 -16.09
N MET A 156 -4.08 4.40 -15.28
CA MET A 156 -5.17 4.53 -14.31
C MET A 156 -4.88 5.66 -13.30
N ILE A 157 -3.69 5.67 -12.72
CA ILE A 157 -3.29 6.73 -11.76
C ILE A 157 -3.30 8.09 -12.47
N ALA A 158 -2.73 8.21 -13.64
CA ALA A 158 -2.67 9.47 -14.40
C ALA A 158 -4.08 9.98 -14.75
N ALA A 159 -4.96 9.11 -15.26
CA ALA A 159 -6.33 9.48 -15.62
C ALA A 159 -7.16 9.93 -14.42
N ILE A 160 -7.07 9.19 -13.28
CA ILE A 160 -7.76 9.57 -12.05
C ILE A 160 -7.19 10.87 -11.48
N SER A 161 -5.86 11.03 -11.49
CA SER A 161 -5.21 12.26 -11.03
C SER A 161 -5.65 13.47 -11.84
N PHE A 162 -5.64 13.34 -13.16
CA PHE A 162 -6.12 14.39 -14.06
C PHE A 162 -7.58 14.75 -13.78
N GLY A 163 -8.47 13.75 -13.67
CA GLY A 163 -9.88 13.99 -13.35
C GLY A 163 -10.08 14.67 -11.99
N LEU A 164 -9.40 14.20 -10.94
CA LEU A 164 -9.54 14.79 -9.61
C LEU A 164 -9.00 16.23 -9.53
N MET A 165 -7.92 16.54 -10.23
CA MET A 165 -7.35 17.89 -10.27
C MET A 165 -8.24 18.92 -11.01
N HIS A 166 -9.19 18.46 -11.82
CA HIS A 166 -10.18 19.31 -12.47
C HIS A 166 -11.52 19.39 -11.73
N LEU A 167 -11.67 18.65 -10.63
CA LEU A 167 -12.92 18.57 -9.88
C LEU A 167 -12.76 19.00 -8.40
N LEU A 168 -11.58 18.78 -7.82
CA LEU A 168 -11.30 19.04 -6.41
C LEU A 168 -10.20 20.09 -6.27
N SER A 169 -10.01 20.61 -5.06
CA SER A 169 -8.80 21.41 -4.79
C SER A 169 -7.55 20.58 -5.04
N GLY A 170 -6.48 21.19 -5.53
CA GLY A 170 -5.24 20.47 -5.86
C GLY A 170 -4.70 19.67 -4.67
N ARG A 171 -4.81 20.23 -3.45
CA ARG A 171 -4.44 19.56 -2.21
C ARG A 171 -5.31 18.32 -1.94
N ALA A 172 -6.62 18.43 -2.12
CA ALA A 172 -7.54 17.31 -1.92
C ALA A 172 -7.32 16.23 -2.98
N ALA A 173 -7.11 16.61 -4.25
CA ALA A 173 -6.82 15.69 -5.33
C ALA A 173 -5.60 14.81 -5.02
N TYR A 174 -4.48 15.41 -4.56
CA TYR A 174 -3.30 14.64 -4.15
C TYR A 174 -3.61 13.68 -3.00
N MET A 175 -4.34 14.13 -1.98
CA MET A 175 -4.69 13.27 -0.85
C MET A 175 -5.64 12.14 -1.22
N GLU A 176 -6.59 12.38 -2.11
CA GLU A 176 -7.47 11.33 -2.64
C GLU A 176 -6.68 10.25 -3.41
N ILE A 177 -5.66 10.62 -4.18
CA ILE A 177 -4.77 9.64 -4.84
C ILE A 177 -3.99 8.84 -3.80
N GLY A 178 -3.45 9.49 -2.77
CA GLY A 178 -2.78 8.80 -1.66
C GLY A 178 -3.71 7.85 -0.91
N ALA A 179 -4.93 8.29 -0.61
CA ALA A 179 -5.96 7.48 0.04
C ALA A 179 -6.44 6.32 -0.85
N MET A 180 -6.55 6.54 -2.16
CA MET A 180 -6.86 5.51 -3.15
C MET A 180 -5.80 4.39 -3.15
N LEU A 181 -4.52 4.75 -3.26
CA LEU A 181 -3.43 3.77 -3.22
C LEU A 181 -3.38 3.05 -1.87
N GLY A 182 -3.54 3.75 -0.75
CA GLY A 182 -3.62 3.17 0.59
C GLY A 182 -4.81 2.22 0.75
N THR A 183 -5.96 2.54 0.14
CA THR A 183 -7.14 1.66 0.11
C THR A 183 -6.86 0.40 -0.69
N ILE A 184 -6.25 0.50 -1.88
CA ILE A 184 -5.84 -0.66 -2.68
C ILE A 184 -4.88 -1.54 -1.88
N MET A 185 -3.87 -0.95 -1.22
CA MET A 185 -2.89 -1.68 -0.41
C MET A 185 -3.55 -2.43 0.75
N THR A 186 -4.44 -1.78 1.49
CA THR A 186 -5.15 -2.39 2.62
C THR A 186 -6.12 -3.48 2.15
N ALA A 187 -6.86 -3.22 1.09
CA ALA A 187 -7.76 -4.20 0.48
C ALA A 187 -7.01 -5.43 -0.04
N ASN A 188 -5.80 -5.26 -0.61
CA ASN A 188 -4.93 -6.38 -0.94
C ASN A 188 -4.60 -7.24 0.29
N VAL A 189 -4.28 -6.63 1.44
CA VAL A 189 -4.00 -7.37 2.67
C VAL A 189 -5.24 -8.15 3.11
N TRP A 190 -6.39 -7.49 3.24
CA TRP A 190 -7.58 -8.09 3.86
C TRP A 190 -8.36 -9.03 2.96
N PHE A 191 -8.44 -8.75 1.66
CA PHE A 191 -9.26 -9.51 0.72
C PHE A 191 -8.48 -10.47 -0.18
N ARG A 192 -7.12 -10.38 -0.21
CA ARG A 192 -6.31 -11.24 -1.07
C ARG A 192 -5.20 -11.98 -0.31
N ILE A 193 -4.36 -11.27 0.44
CA ILE A 193 -3.22 -11.86 1.12
C ILE A 193 -3.69 -12.74 2.28
N LEU A 194 -4.44 -12.19 3.23
CA LEU A 194 -4.90 -12.92 4.40
C LEU A 194 -5.76 -14.15 4.08
N PRO A 195 -6.75 -14.09 3.16
CA PRO A 195 -7.51 -15.28 2.78
C PRO A 195 -6.64 -16.38 2.18
N SER A 196 -5.66 -16.04 1.33
CA SER A 196 -4.71 -17.01 0.78
C SER A 196 -3.85 -17.65 1.88
N GLN A 197 -3.31 -16.83 2.79
CA GLN A 197 -2.51 -17.32 3.92
C GLN A 197 -3.31 -18.21 4.88
N ARG A 198 -4.58 -17.86 5.16
CA ARG A 198 -5.46 -18.69 6.00
C ARG A 198 -5.72 -20.06 5.35
N LYS A 199 -5.96 -20.09 4.03
CA LYS A 199 -6.11 -21.35 3.31
C LYS A 199 -4.82 -22.18 3.36
N MET A 200 -3.64 -21.57 3.16
CA MET A 200 -2.36 -22.25 3.28
C MET A 200 -2.17 -22.91 4.66
N ILE A 201 -2.50 -22.20 5.74
CA ILE A 201 -2.41 -22.71 7.11
C ILE A 201 -3.42 -23.84 7.33
N ALA A 202 -4.67 -23.70 6.88
CA ALA A 202 -5.68 -24.73 7.00
C ALA A 202 -5.31 -26.00 6.25
N THR A 203 -4.73 -25.88 5.05
CA THR A 203 -4.22 -27.01 4.26
C THR A 203 -3.08 -27.74 4.99
N ALA A 204 -2.13 -26.98 5.55
CA ALA A 204 -1.02 -27.54 6.34
C ALA A 204 -1.53 -28.25 7.60
N ALA A 205 -2.52 -27.66 8.31
CA ALA A 205 -3.14 -28.27 9.50
C ALA A 205 -3.84 -29.59 9.19
N ALA A 206 -4.41 -29.71 7.99
CA ALA A 206 -5.07 -30.93 7.53
C ALA A 206 -4.07 -32.00 6.99
N GLY A 207 -2.78 -31.74 6.99
CA GLY A 207 -1.76 -32.63 6.39
C GLY A 207 -1.92 -32.79 4.87
N ALA A 208 -2.67 -31.88 4.21
CA ALA A 208 -2.93 -31.94 2.79
C ALA A 208 -1.80 -31.29 1.98
N GLN A 209 -1.74 -31.63 0.69
CA GLN A 209 -0.73 -31.08 -0.21
C GLN A 209 -0.86 -29.55 -0.33
N PHE A 210 0.27 -28.86 -0.21
CA PHE A 210 0.36 -27.41 -0.31
C PHE A 210 0.04 -26.90 -1.72
N ASP A 211 -0.93 -25.99 -1.83
CA ASP A 211 -1.23 -25.29 -3.08
C ASP A 211 -0.31 -24.07 -3.24
N ALA A 212 0.74 -24.24 -4.05
CA ALA A 212 1.72 -23.20 -4.33
C ALA A 212 1.09 -21.94 -4.98
N SER A 213 -0.07 -22.05 -5.62
CA SER A 213 -0.76 -20.93 -6.26
C SER A 213 -1.24 -19.89 -5.24
N LEU A 214 -1.63 -20.33 -4.04
CA LEU A 214 -2.06 -19.44 -2.96
C LEU A 214 -0.91 -18.57 -2.47
N GLY A 215 0.27 -19.17 -2.29
CA GLY A 215 1.49 -18.44 -1.93
C GLY A 215 1.91 -17.43 -3.01
N ALA A 216 1.85 -17.85 -4.28
CA ALA A 216 2.18 -16.97 -5.41
C ALA A 216 1.23 -15.77 -5.51
N GLN A 217 -0.08 -15.97 -5.31
CA GLN A 217 -1.07 -14.89 -5.28
C GLN A 217 -0.81 -13.90 -4.14
N ALA A 218 -0.58 -14.38 -2.92
CA ALA A 218 -0.26 -13.54 -1.79
C ALA A 218 1.03 -12.74 -2.04
N LYS A 219 2.08 -13.38 -2.57
CA LYS A 219 3.36 -12.77 -2.92
C LYS A 219 3.20 -11.67 -3.98
N LEU A 220 2.40 -11.91 -5.02
CA LEU A 220 2.13 -10.92 -6.07
C LEU A 220 1.47 -9.66 -5.50
N ARG A 221 0.43 -9.81 -4.66
CA ARG A 221 -0.25 -8.67 -4.04
C ARG A 221 0.64 -7.91 -3.07
N SER A 222 1.47 -8.62 -2.30
CA SER A 222 2.49 -8.01 -1.44
C SER A 222 3.52 -7.24 -2.26
N LYS A 223 3.96 -7.78 -3.40
CA LYS A 223 4.84 -7.07 -4.35
C LYS A 223 4.21 -5.77 -4.84
N HIS A 224 2.93 -5.77 -5.23
CA HIS A 224 2.23 -4.55 -5.64
C HIS A 224 2.19 -3.51 -4.52
N ASN A 225 1.94 -3.93 -3.27
CA ASN A 225 1.96 -3.03 -2.12
C ASN A 225 3.34 -2.37 -1.92
N THR A 226 4.44 -3.13 -2.12
CA THR A 226 5.80 -2.59 -2.04
C THR A 226 6.02 -1.43 -3.04
N PHE A 227 5.52 -1.59 -4.28
CA PHE A 227 5.64 -0.55 -5.30
C PHE A 227 4.75 0.67 -5.03
N MET A 228 3.59 0.49 -4.38
CA MET A 228 2.71 1.61 -4.01
C MET A 228 3.19 2.37 -2.76
N ALA A 229 3.95 1.74 -1.87
CA ALA A 229 4.33 2.33 -0.59
C ALA A 229 5.17 3.61 -0.73
N VAL A 230 6.18 3.65 -1.62
CA VAL A 230 7.01 4.86 -1.82
C VAL A 230 6.20 6.03 -2.36
N PRO A 231 5.41 5.87 -3.44
CA PRO A 231 4.51 6.92 -3.92
C PRO A 231 3.55 7.44 -2.85
N VAL A 232 2.94 6.55 -2.06
CA VAL A 232 2.00 6.95 -0.99
C VAL A 232 2.70 7.81 0.06
N VAL A 233 3.88 7.41 0.53
CA VAL A 233 4.64 8.19 1.51
C VAL A 233 4.96 9.58 0.95
N PHE A 234 5.38 9.68 -0.32
CA PHE A 234 5.65 10.96 -0.96
C PHE A 234 4.38 11.82 -1.02
N ILE A 235 3.24 11.28 -1.48
CA ILE A 235 1.97 12.00 -1.57
C ILE A 235 1.55 12.52 -0.19
N MET A 236 1.72 11.74 0.88
CA MET A 236 1.39 12.18 2.24
C MET A 236 2.27 13.35 2.71
N ILE A 237 3.55 13.36 2.33
CA ILE A 237 4.48 14.46 2.63
C ILE A 237 4.18 15.70 1.79
N SER A 238 3.65 15.56 0.59
CA SER A 238 3.39 16.64 -0.37
C SER A 238 2.52 17.77 0.19
N ASN A 239 1.71 17.50 1.21
CA ASN A 239 0.91 18.51 1.93
C ASN A 239 1.74 19.67 2.48
N HIS A 240 3.02 19.47 2.73
CA HIS A 240 3.94 20.48 3.27
C HIS A 240 4.68 21.27 2.17
N PHE A 241 4.48 20.89 0.89
CA PHE A 241 5.24 21.44 -0.24
C PHE A 241 4.31 21.84 -1.40
N PRO A 242 3.38 22.80 -1.19
CA PRO A 242 2.37 23.13 -2.21
C PRO A 242 2.98 23.60 -3.52
N VAL A 243 3.98 24.48 -3.48
CA VAL A 243 4.61 25.05 -4.69
C VAL A 243 5.30 23.99 -5.55
N ALA A 244 5.89 22.99 -4.91
CA ALA A 244 6.58 21.89 -5.60
C ALA A 244 5.62 20.77 -6.05
N THR A 245 4.37 20.77 -5.61
CA THR A 245 3.43 19.66 -5.83
C THR A 245 2.07 20.16 -6.35
N TYR A 246 1.04 20.07 -5.56
CA TYR A 246 -0.36 20.30 -5.95
C TYR A 246 -0.70 21.76 -6.31
N GLY A 247 0.11 22.72 -5.91
CA GLY A 247 -0.02 24.14 -6.31
C GLY A 247 0.81 24.49 -7.55
N ASN A 248 1.49 23.54 -8.17
CA ASN A 248 2.26 23.75 -9.39
C ASN A 248 1.37 23.64 -10.64
N THR A 249 1.68 24.38 -11.70
CA THR A 249 0.98 24.26 -13.00
C THR A 249 1.04 22.85 -13.58
N TYR A 250 2.11 22.11 -13.32
CA TYR A 250 2.35 20.73 -13.77
C TYR A 250 2.07 19.70 -12.65
N ALA A 251 1.10 19.97 -11.78
CA ALA A 251 0.83 19.12 -10.61
C ALA A 251 0.56 17.65 -10.98
N CYS A 252 -0.20 17.40 -12.06
CA CYS A 252 -0.50 16.05 -12.53
C CYS A 252 0.76 15.30 -13.01
N GLU A 253 1.56 15.94 -13.84
CA GLU A 253 2.81 15.40 -14.39
C GLU A 253 3.83 15.13 -13.28
N ILE A 254 3.93 16.04 -12.30
CA ILE A 254 4.78 15.87 -11.12
C ILE A 254 4.36 14.64 -10.35
N LEU A 255 3.06 14.45 -10.10
CA LEU A 255 2.56 13.28 -9.38
C LEU A 255 2.89 11.99 -10.12
N VAL A 256 2.63 11.94 -11.44
CA VAL A 256 2.93 10.76 -12.28
C VAL A 256 4.43 10.47 -12.31
N ALA A 257 5.27 11.50 -12.47
CA ALA A 257 6.72 11.36 -12.43
C ALA A 257 7.21 10.79 -11.10
N LEU A 258 6.64 11.26 -9.98
CA LEU A 258 7.00 10.79 -8.64
C LEU A 258 6.52 9.36 -8.36
N VAL A 259 5.40 8.94 -8.94
CA VAL A 259 5.01 7.52 -8.94
C VAL A 259 6.06 6.67 -9.64
N LEU A 260 6.54 7.08 -10.81
CA LEU A 260 7.59 6.36 -11.55
C LEU A 260 8.91 6.32 -10.78
N ILE A 261 9.33 7.43 -10.16
CA ILE A 261 10.52 7.50 -9.30
C ILE A 261 10.36 6.56 -8.11
N GLY A 262 9.18 6.56 -7.47
CA GLY A 262 8.85 5.67 -6.36
C GLY A 262 8.90 4.19 -6.75
N TRP A 263 8.43 3.84 -7.95
CA TRP A 263 8.56 2.49 -8.47
C TRP A 263 10.02 2.11 -8.74
N GLY A 264 10.81 3.02 -9.29
CA GLY A 264 12.25 2.82 -9.45
C GLY A 264 12.94 2.56 -8.12
N ALA A 265 12.69 3.37 -7.10
CA ALA A 265 13.21 3.19 -5.75
C ALA A 265 12.77 1.84 -5.13
N ALA A 266 11.51 1.47 -5.24
CA ALA A 266 11.01 0.19 -4.76
C ALA A 266 11.70 -1.00 -5.48
N LYS A 267 11.97 -0.88 -6.78
CA LYS A 267 12.72 -1.90 -7.53
C LYS A 267 14.15 -2.05 -7.00
N ILE A 268 14.87 -0.95 -6.81
CA ILE A 268 16.23 -0.95 -6.27
C ILE A 268 16.27 -1.64 -4.89
N ILE A 269 15.35 -1.26 -3.98
CA ILE A 269 15.28 -1.85 -2.63
C ILE A 269 14.99 -3.36 -2.68
N ARG A 270 14.20 -3.82 -3.66
CA ARG A 270 13.89 -5.26 -3.82
C ARG A 270 15.06 -6.06 -4.36
N GLU A 271 15.96 -5.45 -5.10
CA GLU A 271 17.13 -6.07 -5.72
C GLU A 271 18.38 -5.95 -4.83
N ALA A 272 18.39 -5.04 -3.85
CA ALA A 272 19.45 -4.88 -2.85
C ALA A 272 19.46 -6.01 -1.82
#